data_e8db61cf056c10ebf93ed80cc7fd74b3
#
_entry.id   e8db61cf056c10ebf93ed80cc7fd74b3
#
_cell.length_a   1.000
_cell.length_b   1.000
_cell.length_c   1.000
_cell.angle_alpha   90.00
_cell.angle_beta   90.00
_cell.angle_gamma   90.00
#
_symmetry.space_group_name_H-M   'P 1'
#
loop_
_entity.id
_entity.type
_entity.pdbx_description
1 polymer ?
#
loop_
_entity_poly.entity_id
_entity_poly.type
_entity_poly.pdbx_seq_one_letter_code
_entity_poly.pdbx_strand_id
1 'polypeptide(L)'
;MFMTKDDMVLNLFNISNFKVDGGAMFGVVPKILWSRVYKSDENNLINLTLRSMVIEIPGRVILLDTGWGDKQDEKFFRHANLHGGEGLIGGLKNCGYKPEEITDVFLTHLHADHCGGGVKRDKSGKKYELTFPEATYHISRTQWEWAVKNNLREEDSFLEENILPIGKSGHLHLVEKEGELFPGFSVMICFGHTPGMMIPFIKYKEKTVVYTGDLIPTIAHIPLIWNMSYDIESLKTIEEKERLLTAALIGGYILIFQHDEHIECCTLEMTAKGIRAKEKFDFKDLLLI
;
A
#
# COMPACT_ATOMS: atom_id res chain seq x y z
N MET A 1 -9.08 19.43 -23.74
CA MET A 1 -8.01 20.12 -23.03
C MET A 1 -6.90 19.10 -22.90
N PHE A 2 -5.72 19.31 -23.48
CA PHE A 2 -4.62 18.33 -23.39
C PHE A 2 -3.93 18.53 -22.06
N MET A 3 -3.86 17.46 -21.23
CA MET A 3 -3.09 17.49 -19.99
C MET A 3 -1.61 17.78 -20.30
N THR A 4 -1.03 18.71 -19.61
CA THR A 4 0.41 19.00 -19.67
C THR A 4 1.14 18.10 -18.65
N LYS A 5 2.48 18.11 -18.69
CA LYS A 5 3.31 17.33 -17.73
C LYS A 5 3.05 17.71 -16.26
N ASP A 6 2.42 18.86 -16.03
CA ASP A 6 2.11 19.42 -14.70
C ASP A 6 0.67 19.12 -14.24
N ASP A 7 -0.11 18.39 -15.03
CA ASP A 7 -1.53 18.11 -14.77
C ASP A 7 -1.75 16.74 -14.08
N MET A 8 -0.83 16.32 -13.21
CA MET A 8 -1.03 15.12 -12.41
C MET A 8 -2.18 15.31 -11.42
N VAL A 9 -3.14 14.37 -11.40
CA VAL A 9 -4.24 14.34 -10.43
C VAL A 9 -4.01 13.19 -9.45
N LEU A 10 -4.14 13.49 -8.17
CA LEU A 10 -4.04 12.49 -7.10
C LEU A 10 -5.38 12.39 -6.36
N ASN A 11 -5.85 11.18 -6.12
CA ASN A 11 -7.00 10.89 -5.29
C ASN A 11 -6.66 9.77 -4.32
N LEU A 12 -6.93 9.97 -3.03
CA LEU A 12 -6.78 8.98 -1.98
C LEU A 12 -8.17 8.60 -1.47
N PHE A 13 -8.45 7.32 -1.27
CA PHE A 13 -9.70 6.86 -0.70
C PHE A 13 -9.48 5.65 0.22
N ASN A 14 -10.40 5.44 1.15
CA ASN A 14 -10.38 4.31 2.07
C ASN A 14 -11.26 3.18 1.52
N ILE A 15 -10.64 2.04 1.17
CA ILE A 15 -11.38 0.85 0.72
C ILE A 15 -12.19 0.26 1.88
N SER A 16 -11.55 0.04 3.03
CA SER A 16 -12.15 -0.52 4.24
C SER A 16 -11.25 -0.27 5.44
N ASN A 17 -11.77 -0.52 6.63
CA ASN A 17 -10.97 -0.69 7.83
C ASN A 17 -10.93 -2.18 8.18
N PHE A 18 -9.92 -2.59 8.93
CA PHE A 18 -9.75 -3.95 9.41
C PHE A 18 -9.05 -3.98 10.76
N LYS A 19 -9.01 -5.14 11.42
CA LYS A 19 -8.34 -5.28 12.70
C LYS A 19 -7.25 -6.33 12.65
N VAL A 20 -6.15 -6.05 13.34
CA VAL A 20 -5.02 -6.97 13.51
C VAL A 20 -4.56 -7.00 14.96
N ASP A 21 -3.85 -8.04 15.36
CA ASP A 21 -3.22 -8.09 16.68
C ASP A 21 -2.15 -7.00 16.79
N GLY A 22 -2.26 -6.16 17.82
CA GLY A 22 -1.33 -5.06 18.05
C GLY A 22 0.09 -5.54 18.38
N GLY A 23 0.24 -6.73 18.97
CA GLY A 23 1.56 -7.33 19.20
C GLY A 23 2.22 -7.74 17.87
N ALA A 24 1.45 -8.30 16.94
CA ALA A 24 1.95 -8.63 15.62
C ALA A 24 2.32 -7.36 14.83
N MET A 25 1.51 -6.31 14.94
CA MET A 25 1.74 -5.04 14.24
C MET A 25 2.96 -4.26 14.76
N PHE A 26 3.26 -4.36 16.05
CA PHE A 26 4.39 -3.64 16.67
C PHE A 26 5.59 -4.53 17.03
N GLY A 27 5.55 -5.82 16.71
CA GLY A 27 6.66 -6.73 16.85
C GLY A 27 7.25 -6.78 18.26
N VAL A 28 8.53 -6.50 18.37
CA VAL A 28 9.26 -6.54 19.66
C VAL A 28 9.01 -5.32 20.55
N VAL A 29 8.27 -4.32 20.09
CA VAL A 29 7.94 -3.13 20.89
C VAL A 29 6.97 -3.53 22.01
N PRO A 30 7.31 -3.30 23.31
CA PRO A 30 6.43 -3.67 24.40
C PRO A 30 5.06 -2.98 24.33
N LYS A 31 3.99 -3.72 24.65
CA LYS A 31 2.61 -3.19 24.65
C LYS A 31 2.46 -1.90 25.42
N ILE A 32 3.13 -1.76 26.58
CA ILE A 32 3.10 -0.54 27.40
C ILE A 32 3.61 0.71 26.65
N LEU A 33 4.39 0.53 25.57
CA LEU A 33 4.86 1.62 24.73
C LEU A 33 3.93 1.88 23.55
N TRP A 34 3.63 0.84 22.74
CA TRP A 34 2.82 1.04 21.55
C TRP A 34 1.35 1.35 21.86
N SER A 35 0.79 0.87 22.97
CA SER A 35 -0.59 1.20 23.36
C SER A 35 -0.82 2.67 23.74
N ARG A 36 0.27 3.47 23.85
CA ARG A 36 0.19 4.93 24.02
C ARG A 36 -0.11 5.64 22.71
N VAL A 37 0.19 5.03 21.58
CA VAL A 37 0.01 5.62 20.24
C VAL A 37 -1.11 4.94 19.46
N TYR A 38 -1.35 3.65 19.72
CA TYR A 38 -2.45 2.89 19.13
C TYR A 38 -3.22 2.17 20.23
N LYS A 39 -4.53 2.41 20.32
CA LYS A 39 -5.38 1.72 21.28
C LYS A 39 -5.80 0.36 20.75
N SER A 40 -5.73 -0.67 21.59
CA SER A 40 -6.28 -1.99 21.31
C SER A 40 -7.56 -2.24 22.09
N ASP A 41 -8.40 -3.13 21.56
CA ASP A 41 -9.54 -3.67 22.31
C ASP A 41 -9.10 -4.77 23.32
N GLU A 42 -10.08 -5.43 23.94
CA GLU A 42 -9.86 -6.50 24.93
C GLU A 42 -9.13 -7.72 24.34
N ASN A 43 -9.27 -7.96 23.04
CA ASN A 43 -8.60 -9.04 22.31
C ASN A 43 -7.23 -8.64 21.76
N ASN A 44 -6.69 -7.49 22.17
CA ASN A 44 -5.45 -6.91 21.66
C ASN A 44 -5.50 -6.46 20.20
N LEU A 45 -6.69 -6.35 19.61
CA LEU A 45 -6.85 -5.92 18.23
C LEU A 45 -6.79 -4.39 18.13
N ILE A 46 -6.02 -3.90 17.18
CA ILE A 46 -5.96 -2.51 16.79
C ILE A 46 -6.66 -2.30 15.45
N ASN A 47 -7.17 -1.11 15.22
CA ASN A 47 -7.85 -0.76 13.98
C ASN A 47 -6.87 -0.18 12.96
N LEU A 48 -6.95 -0.62 11.73
CA LEU A 48 -6.16 -0.14 10.59
C LEU A 48 -7.09 0.25 9.44
N THR A 49 -6.61 1.08 8.52
CA THR A 49 -7.27 1.40 7.26
C THR A 49 -6.63 0.67 6.10
N LEU A 50 -7.38 0.53 5.02
CA LEU A 50 -6.88 0.12 3.70
C LEU A 50 -7.09 1.26 2.73
N ARG A 51 -6.09 2.12 2.58
CA ARG A 51 -6.13 3.19 1.58
C ARG A 51 -5.61 2.70 0.24
N SER A 52 -6.21 3.23 -0.81
CA SER A 52 -5.74 3.12 -2.18
C SER A 52 -5.64 4.51 -2.78
N MET A 53 -4.81 4.67 -3.78
CA MET A 53 -4.61 5.94 -4.48
C MET A 53 -4.81 5.77 -5.98
N VAL A 54 -5.54 6.71 -6.60
CA VAL A 54 -5.58 6.88 -8.05
C VAL A 54 -4.68 8.03 -8.43
N ILE A 55 -3.82 7.80 -9.41
CA ILE A 55 -2.92 8.80 -9.99
C ILE A 55 -3.24 8.90 -11.47
N GLU A 56 -3.69 10.06 -11.91
CA GLU A 56 -3.87 10.34 -13.33
C GLU A 56 -2.70 11.19 -13.85
N ILE A 57 -2.09 10.71 -14.90
CA ILE A 57 -1.05 11.40 -15.68
C ILE A 57 -1.42 11.35 -17.17
N PRO A 58 -0.80 12.13 -18.04
CA PRO A 58 -1.13 12.10 -19.47
C PRO A 58 -1.13 10.68 -20.05
N GLY A 59 -2.30 10.22 -20.46
CA GLY A 59 -2.51 8.92 -21.08
C GLY A 59 -2.55 7.71 -20.13
N ARG A 60 -2.55 7.91 -18.81
CA ARG A 60 -2.61 6.82 -17.82
C ARG A 60 -3.46 7.18 -16.60
N VAL A 61 -4.18 6.17 -16.12
CA VAL A 61 -4.85 6.17 -14.82
C VAL A 61 -4.30 4.99 -14.03
N ILE A 62 -3.50 5.28 -13.02
CA ILE A 62 -2.75 4.30 -12.22
C ILE A 62 -3.45 4.12 -10.88
N LEU A 63 -3.77 2.88 -10.53
CA LEU A 63 -4.33 2.52 -9.23
C LEU A 63 -3.25 1.86 -8.36
N LEU A 64 -2.99 2.41 -7.17
CA LEU A 64 -2.07 1.82 -6.19
C LEU A 64 -2.81 0.91 -5.23
N ASP A 65 -2.46 -0.36 -5.21
CA ASP A 65 -3.05 -1.43 -4.40
C ASP A 65 -4.59 -1.54 -4.52
N THR A 66 -5.14 -2.66 -4.18
CA THR A 66 -6.53 -2.98 -4.48
C THR A 66 -7.33 -3.51 -3.28
N GLY A 67 -6.69 -3.58 -2.09
CA GLY A 67 -7.34 -4.11 -0.89
C GLY A 67 -7.60 -5.62 -0.95
N TRP A 68 -8.38 -6.11 0.02
CA TRP A 68 -8.71 -7.53 0.18
C TRP A 68 -9.53 -8.13 -0.96
N GLY A 69 -10.30 -7.31 -1.69
CA GLY A 69 -11.34 -7.81 -2.58
C GLY A 69 -12.55 -8.39 -1.85
N ASP A 70 -13.34 -9.22 -2.57
CA ASP A 70 -14.62 -9.74 -2.08
C ASP A 70 -14.85 -11.23 -2.39
N LYS A 71 -13.81 -11.93 -2.85
CA LYS A 71 -13.97 -13.29 -3.42
C LYS A 71 -13.72 -14.42 -2.43
N GLN A 72 -13.13 -14.16 -1.28
CA GLN A 72 -12.91 -15.12 -0.22
C GLN A 72 -14.21 -15.46 0.52
N ASP A 73 -14.18 -16.45 1.39
CA ASP A 73 -15.34 -16.83 2.17
C ASP A 73 -15.59 -15.92 3.39
N GLU A 74 -16.77 -16.03 3.99
CA GLU A 74 -17.14 -15.26 5.17
C GLU A 74 -16.23 -15.51 6.38
N LYS A 75 -15.63 -16.68 6.48
CA LYS A 75 -14.72 -17.03 7.59
C LYS A 75 -13.44 -16.19 7.48
N PHE A 76 -12.90 -16.08 6.27
CA PHE A 76 -11.73 -15.25 5.98
C PHE A 76 -12.00 -13.78 6.39
N PHE A 77 -13.09 -13.18 5.90
CA PHE A 77 -13.41 -11.79 6.19
C PHE A 77 -13.78 -11.54 7.66
N ARG A 78 -14.33 -12.52 8.37
CA ARG A 78 -14.54 -12.41 9.82
C ARG A 78 -13.24 -12.31 10.59
N HIS A 79 -12.19 -13.02 10.19
CA HIS A 79 -10.88 -12.91 10.84
C HIS A 79 -10.25 -11.54 10.64
N ALA A 80 -10.40 -10.94 9.46
CA ALA A 80 -9.93 -9.59 9.16
C ALA A 80 -10.79 -8.48 9.80
N ASN A 81 -11.98 -8.80 10.34
CA ASN A 81 -12.91 -7.82 10.93
C ASN A 81 -13.14 -6.59 10.00
N LEU A 82 -13.40 -6.83 8.71
CA LEU A 82 -13.60 -5.75 7.75
C LEU A 82 -14.81 -4.90 8.09
N HIS A 83 -14.65 -3.58 8.05
CA HIS A 83 -15.71 -2.63 8.33
C HIS A 83 -15.42 -1.26 7.73
N GLY A 84 -16.46 -0.41 7.61
CA GLY A 84 -16.31 0.95 7.11
C GLY A 84 -15.74 1.02 5.68
N GLY A 85 -15.29 2.21 5.29
CA GLY A 85 -14.75 2.48 3.96
C GLY A 85 -15.82 2.56 2.86
N GLU A 86 -15.35 2.78 1.64
CA GLU A 86 -16.19 3.00 0.45
C GLU A 86 -16.26 1.75 -0.44
N GLY A 87 -15.45 0.74 -0.14
CA GLY A 87 -15.15 -0.36 -1.05
C GLY A 87 -14.27 0.08 -2.22
N LEU A 88 -13.56 -0.85 -2.84
CA LEU A 88 -12.65 -0.54 -3.95
C LEU A 88 -13.39 0.15 -5.12
N ILE A 89 -14.48 -0.42 -5.58
CA ILE A 89 -15.25 0.11 -6.73
C ILE A 89 -16.01 1.38 -6.34
N GLY A 90 -16.49 1.47 -5.09
CA GLY A 90 -17.15 2.67 -4.56
C GLY A 90 -16.21 3.86 -4.49
N GLY A 91 -15.02 3.65 -3.94
CA GLY A 91 -13.98 4.69 -3.86
C GLY A 91 -13.53 5.16 -5.24
N LEU A 92 -13.29 4.24 -6.18
CA LEU A 92 -12.98 4.61 -7.58
C LEU A 92 -14.07 5.46 -8.21
N LYS A 93 -15.34 5.07 -8.04
CA LYS A 93 -16.48 5.82 -8.55
C LYS A 93 -16.55 7.23 -7.95
N ASN A 94 -16.29 7.38 -6.66
CA ASN A 94 -16.27 8.68 -5.98
C ASN A 94 -15.09 9.56 -6.46
N CYS A 95 -13.98 8.95 -6.88
CA CYS A 95 -12.89 9.63 -7.57
C CYS A 95 -13.19 9.95 -9.04
N GLY A 96 -14.32 9.48 -9.59
CA GLY A 96 -14.74 9.74 -10.97
C GLY A 96 -14.31 8.70 -12.00
N TYR A 97 -13.80 7.54 -11.58
CA TYR A 97 -13.28 6.49 -12.47
C TYR A 97 -14.13 5.21 -12.41
N LYS A 98 -14.15 4.48 -13.53
CA LYS A 98 -14.67 3.12 -13.65
C LYS A 98 -13.51 2.13 -13.77
N PRO A 99 -13.72 0.85 -13.45
CA PRO A 99 -12.67 -0.18 -13.59
C PRO A 99 -12.06 -0.26 -14.99
N GLU A 100 -12.85 -0.03 -16.03
CA GLU A 100 -12.40 -0.09 -17.42
C GLU A 100 -11.53 1.10 -17.84
N GLU A 101 -11.50 2.17 -17.05
CA GLU A 101 -10.68 3.37 -17.29
C GLU A 101 -9.31 3.29 -16.62
N ILE A 102 -9.10 2.32 -15.72
CA ILE A 102 -7.79 2.07 -15.10
C ILE A 102 -6.87 1.43 -16.14
N THR A 103 -5.79 2.11 -16.47
CA THR A 103 -4.80 1.63 -17.45
C THR A 103 -3.67 0.84 -16.82
N ASP A 104 -3.41 1.09 -15.54
CA ASP A 104 -2.32 0.50 -14.79
C ASP A 104 -2.74 0.20 -13.35
N VAL A 105 -2.49 -1.01 -12.88
CA VAL A 105 -2.59 -1.38 -11.46
C VAL A 105 -1.17 -1.57 -10.96
N PHE A 106 -0.74 -0.75 -10.01
CA PHE A 106 0.55 -0.88 -9.36
C PHE A 106 0.34 -1.55 -8.01
N LEU A 107 0.87 -2.75 -7.85
CA LEU A 107 0.82 -3.48 -6.59
C LEU A 107 2.15 -3.30 -5.86
N THR A 108 2.09 -2.71 -4.67
CA THR A 108 3.28 -2.56 -3.82
C THR A 108 3.89 -3.92 -3.54
N HIS A 109 3.05 -4.89 -3.19
CA HIS A 109 3.40 -6.29 -3.01
C HIS A 109 2.14 -7.18 -3.11
N LEU A 110 2.29 -8.49 -2.94
CA LEU A 110 1.23 -9.47 -3.24
C LEU A 110 0.55 -10.05 -1.99
N HIS A 111 0.68 -9.44 -0.81
CA HIS A 111 -0.16 -9.82 0.32
C HIS A 111 -1.63 -9.54 0.01
N ALA A 112 -2.52 -10.34 0.60
CA ALA A 112 -3.93 -10.40 0.24
C ALA A 112 -4.67 -9.07 0.42
N ASP A 113 -4.27 -8.25 1.38
CA ASP A 113 -4.84 -6.93 1.64
C ASP A 113 -4.36 -5.84 0.69
N HIS A 114 -3.35 -6.11 -0.14
CA HIS A 114 -2.85 -5.21 -1.17
C HIS A 114 -3.30 -5.60 -2.57
N CYS A 115 -3.30 -6.91 -2.89
CA CYS A 115 -3.57 -7.37 -4.26
C CYS A 115 -4.95 -8.02 -4.45
N GLY A 116 -5.68 -8.30 -3.35
CA GLY A 116 -6.89 -9.09 -3.39
C GLY A 116 -7.98 -8.56 -4.32
N GLY A 117 -8.21 -7.25 -4.33
CA GLY A 117 -9.22 -6.63 -5.20
C GLY A 117 -8.84 -6.56 -6.68
N GLY A 118 -7.58 -6.87 -7.04
CA GLY A 118 -7.13 -6.92 -8.44
C GLY A 118 -7.78 -8.03 -9.26
N VAL A 119 -8.33 -9.03 -8.58
CA VAL A 119 -9.03 -10.18 -9.16
C VAL A 119 -10.39 -10.34 -8.49
N LYS A 120 -11.42 -10.64 -9.26
CA LYS A 120 -12.79 -10.89 -8.80
C LYS A 120 -13.32 -12.23 -9.33
N ARG A 121 -14.44 -12.70 -8.80
CA ARG A 121 -15.21 -13.80 -9.41
C ARG A 121 -15.94 -13.29 -10.65
N ASP A 122 -16.02 -14.14 -11.67
CA ASP A 122 -16.85 -13.88 -12.83
C ASP A 122 -18.36 -13.89 -12.45
N LYS A 123 -19.23 -13.47 -13.35
CA LYS A 123 -20.70 -13.46 -13.12
C LYS A 123 -21.29 -14.81 -12.76
N SER A 124 -20.63 -15.91 -13.09
CA SER A 124 -21.06 -17.28 -12.74
C SER A 124 -20.59 -17.69 -11.33
N GLY A 125 -19.66 -16.96 -10.72
CA GLY A 125 -19.01 -17.28 -9.45
C GLY A 125 -18.01 -18.44 -9.52
N LYS A 126 -17.75 -18.98 -10.73
CA LYS A 126 -16.95 -20.20 -10.94
C LYS A 126 -15.51 -19.96 -11.37
N LYS A 127 -15.25 -18.79 -11.97
CA LYS A 127 -13.93 -18.43 -12.47
C LYS A 127 -13.45 -17.13 -11.87
N TYR A 128 -12.17 -16.89 -11.97
CA TYR A 128 -11.54 -15.63 -11.60
C TYR A 128 -11.21 -14.84 -12.86
N GLU A 129 -11.46 -13.53 -12.80
CA GLU A 129 -11.16 -12.57 -13.86
C GLU A 129 -10.53 -11.31 -13.27
N LEU A 130 -9.80 -10.54 -14.07
CA LEU A 130 -9.24 -9.27 -13.63
C LEU A 130 -10.36 -8.28 -13.32
N THR A 131 -10.23 -7.56 -12.21
CA THR A 131 -11.17 -6.48 -11.85
C THR A 131 -11.01 -5.30 -12.79
N PHE A 132 -9.79 -5.07 -13.28
CA PHE A 132 -9.40 -4.00 -14.19
C PHE A 132 -8.95 -4.61 -15.52
N PRO A 133 -9.88 -4.87 -16.43
CA PRO A 133 -9.62 -5.71 -17.62
C PRO A 133 -8.68 -5.05 -18.65
N GLU A 134 -8.62 -3.70 -18.64
CA GLU A 134 -7.77 -2.94 -19.57
C GLU A 134 -6.40 -2.60 -18.96
N ALA A 135 -6.21 -2.88 -17.66
CA ALA A 135 -5.01 -2.46 -16.95
C ALA A 135 -3.83 -3.43 -17.15
N THR A 136 -2.64 -2.86 -17.22
CA THR A 136 -1.39 -3.59 -16.99
C THR A 136 -1.11 -3.65 -15.49
N TYR A 137 -0.84 -4.85 -14.96
CA TYR A 137 -0.53 -5.07 -13.55
C TYR A 137 0.99 -5.07 -13.34
N HIS A 138 1.49 -4.08 -12.59
CA HIS A 138 2.91 -3.88 -12.33
C HIS A 138 3.30 -4.47 -10.98
N ILE A 139 4.20 -5.43 -11.00
CA ILE A 139 4.70 -6.16 -9.83
C ILE A 139 6.20 -6.33 -10.02
N SER A 140 7.02 -6.21 -8.96
CA SER A 140 8.43 -6.50 -9.12
C SER A 140 8.64 -7.98 -9.46
N ARG A 141 9.65 -8.27 -10.30
CA ARG A 141 10.00 -9.67 -10.63
C ARG A 141 10.29 -10.47 -9.36
N THR A 142 11.05 -9.90 -8.45
CA THR A 142 11.41 -10.56 -7.20
C THR A 142 10.19 -10.91 -6.37
N GLN A 143 9.22 -9.99 -6.22
CA GLN A 143 8.00 -10.25 -5.48
C GLN A 143 7.15 -11.32 -6.16
N TRP A 144 7.02 -11.26 -7.49
CA TRP A 144 6.30 -12.28 -8.24
C TRP A 144 6.89 -13.66 -8.03
N GLU A 145 8.22 -13.80 -8.24
CA GLU A 145 8.90 -15.09 -8.09
C GLU A 145 8.88 -15.61 -6.65
N TRP A 146 8.87 -14.71 -5.66
CA TRP A 146 8.75 -15.04 -4.26
C TRP A 146 7.36 -15.55 -3.92
N ALA A 147 6.32 -14.81 -4.29
CA ALA A 147 4.93 -15.12 -3.97
C ALA A 147 4.44 -16.42 -4.63
N VAL A 148 4.80 -16.68 -5.90
CA VAL A 148 4.35 -17.91 -6.59
C VAL A 148 5.06 -19.17 -6.09
N LYS A 149 6.23 -19.06 -5.44
CA LYS A 149 6.86 -20.21 -4.77
C LYS A 149 6.21 -20.53 -3.45
N ASN A 150 5.58 -19.54 -2.87
CA ASN A 150 5.03 -19.54 -1.52
C ASN A 150 6.01 -20.07 -0.46
N ASN A 151 5.77 -19.82 0.78
CA ASN A 151 6.58 -20.31 1.89
C ASN A 151 5.71 -20.39 3.15
N LEU A 152 6.08 -21.23 4.10
CA LEU A 152 5.32 -21.46 5.33
C LEU A 152 5.10 -20.20 6.19
N ARG A 153 5.90 -19.16 6.01
CA ARG A 153 5.79 -17.92 6.78
C ARG A 153 4.71 -17.00 6.26
N GLU A 154 4.50 -16.99 4.95
CA GLU A 154 3.59 -16.07 4.25
C GLU A 154 2.44 -16.78 3.51
N GLU A 155 2.28 -18.11 3.69
CA GLU A 155 1.28 -18.89 2.95
C GLU A 155 -0.16 -18.37 3.12
N ASP A 156 -0.49 -17.85 4.29
CA ASP A 156 -1.79 -17.24 4.57
C ASP A 156 -1.94 -15.83 3.97
N SER A 157 -0.85 -15.21 3.54
CA SER A 157 -0.82 -13.88 2.92
C SER A 157 -0.82 -13.93 1.40
N PHE A 158 -0.25 -14.98 0.79
CA PHE A 158 -0.19 -15.17 -0.66
C PHE A 158 -1.27 -16.13 -1.14
N LEU A 159 -2.43 -15.60 -1.47
CA LEU A 159 -3.56 -16.39 -1.95
C LEU A 159 -3.49 -16.62 -3.45
N GLU A 160 -3.47 -17.89 -3.88
CA GLU A 160 -3.35 -18.26 -5.30
C GLU A 160 -4.41 -17.60 -6.18
N GLU A 161 -5.65 -17.49 -5.69
CA GLU A 161 -6.76 -16.87 -6.40
C GLU A 161 -6.61 -15.36 -6.59
N ASN A 162 -5.72 -14.70 -5.83
CA ASN A 162 -5.37 -13.30 -6.03
C ASN A 162 -4.26 -13.15 -7.09
N ILE A 163 -3.35 -14.11 -7.15
CA ILE A 163 -2.06 -13.99 -7.84
C ILE A 163 -2.09 -14.68 -9.21
N LEU A 164 -2.47 -15.96 -9.26
CA LEU A 164 -2.36 -16.77 -10.49
C LEU A 164 -3.21 -16.25 -11.65
N PRO A 165 -4.42 -15.69 -11.46
CA PRO A 165 -5.18 -15.11 -12.56
C PRO A 165 -4.45 -13.94 -13.23
N ILE A 166 -3.74 -13.09 -12.45
CA ILE A 166 -2.93 -12.00 -13.00
C ILE A 166 -1.83 -12.57 -13.92
N GLY A 167 -1.11 -13.59 -13.46
CA GLY A 167 -0.06 -14.23 -14.26
C GLY A 167 -0.56 -14.88 -15.54
N LYS A 168 -1.81 -15.38 -15.54
CA LYS A 168 -2.42 -16.05 -16.71
C LYS A 168 -3.13 -15.08 -17.66
N SER A 169 -3.32 -13.84 -17.27
CA SER A 169 -4.13 -12.85 -18.01
C SER A 169 -3.44 -12.31 -19.26
N GLY A 170 -2.11 -12.32 -19.33
CA GLY A 170 -1.33 -11.58 -20.30
C GLY A 170 -1.13 -10.09 -19.98
N HIS A 171 -1.66 -9.61 -18.86
CA HIS A 171 -1.57 -8.21 -18.41
C HIS A 171 -0.49 -7.96 -17.35
N LEU A 172 0.29 -8.98 -16.98
CA LEU A 172 1.36 -8.87 -16.00
C LEU A 172 2.59 -8.18 -16.60
N HIS A 173 3.06 -7.12 -15.95
CA HIS A 173 4.35 -6.49 -16.23
C HIS A 173 5.28 -6.63 -15.03
N LEU A 174 6.43 -7.26 -15.23
CA LEU A 174 7.43 -7.46 -14.18
C LEU A 174 8.43 -6.30 -14.17
N VAL A 175 8.43 -5.54 -13.06
CA VAL A 175 9.39 -4.45 -12.83
C VAL A 175 10.72 -5.06 -12.39
N GLU A 176 11.79 -4.80 -13.19
CA GLU A 176 13.10 -5.44 -13.00
C GLU A 176 14.00 -4.74 -12.01
N LYS A 177 13.85 -3.43 -11.84
CA LYS A 177 14.77 -2.59 -11.04
C LYS A 177 14.11 -1.32 -10.52
N GLU A 178 14.73 -0.74 -9.50
CA GLU A 178 14.40 0.62 -9.02
C GLU A 178 14.56 1.68 -10.11
N GLY A 179 13.84 2.76 -9.99
CA GLY A 179 13.92 3.92 -10.87
C GLY A 179 12.56 4.39 -11.38
N GLU A 180 12.59 5.23 -12.40
CA GLU A 180 11.38 5.79 -13.00
C GLU A 180 10.63 4.71 -13.80
N LEU A 181 9.37 4.46 -13.41
CA LEU A 181 8.46 3.54 -14.08
C LEU A 181 7.54 4.29 -15.07
N PHE A 182 7.06 5.45 -14.66
CA PHE A 182 6.30 6.39 -15.49
C PHE A 182 6.83 7.81 -15.28
N PRO A 183 6.56 8.74 -16.17
CA PRO A 183 6.97 10.14 -16.00
C PRO A 183 6.52 10.71 -14.64
N GLY A 184 7.47 11.07 -13.79
CA GLY A 184 7.21 11.57 -12.44
C GLY A 184 6.81 10.49 -11.41
N PHE A 185 6.84 9.21 -11.77
CA PHE A 185 6.56 8.09 -10.88
C PHE A 185 7.75 7.13 -10.86
N SER A 186 8.46 7.07 -9.77
CA SER A 186 9.60 6.17 -9.59
C SER A 186 9.38 5.22 -8.42
N VAL A 187 10.14 4.13 -8.38
CA VAL A 187 10.00 3.08 -7.38
C VAL A 187 11.33 2.75 -6.70
N MET A 188 11.27 2.48 -5.41
CA MET A 188 12.30 1.84 -4.60
C MET A 188 11.86 0.39 -4.36
N ILE A 189 12.78 -0.58 -4.46
CA ILE A 189 12.48 -1.99 -4.17
C ILE A 189 13.02 -2.35 -2.79
N CYS A 190 12.15 -2.92 -1.96
CA CYS A 190 12.41 -3.31 -0.58
C CYS A 190 12.34 -4.83 -0.42
N PHE A 191 13.05 -5.35 0.59
CA PHE A 191 13.18 -6.78 0.83
C PHE A 191 12.91 -7.17 2.28
N GLY A 192 12.73 -6.18 3.17
CA GLY A 192 12.60 -6.42 4.60
C GLY A 192 11.22 -6.94 4.99
N HIS A 193 10.15 -6.27 4.55
CA HIS A 193 8.77 -6.69 4.81
C HIS A 193 8.46 -7.99 4.04
N THR A 194 8.57 -7.96 2.75
CA THR A 194 8.53 -9.13 1.86
C THR A 194 9.46 -8.88 0.66
N PRO A 195 10.21 -9.88 0.15
CA PRO A 195 11.18 -9.66 -0.92
C PRO A 195 10.56 -9.08 -2.18
N GLY A 196 11.02 -7.92 -2.59
CA GLY A 196 10.60 -7.26 -3.82
C GLY A 196 9.42 -6.30 -3.67
N MET A 197 8.99 -5.95 -2.45
CA MET A 197 7.98 -4.90 -2.23
C MET A 197 8.45 -3.58 -2.87
N MET A 198 7.55 -2.88 -3.56
CA MET A 198 7.82 -1.62 -4.25
C MET A 198 7.20 -0.44 -3.51
N ILE A 199 8.00 0.59 -3.24
CA ILE A 199 7.56 1.85 -2.66
C ILE A 199 7.56 2.93 -3.74
N PRO A 200 6.40 3.51 -4.11
CA PRO A 200 6.32 4.53 -5.13
C PRO A 200 6.64 5.93 -4.59
N PHE A 201 7.38 6.68 -5.40
CA PHE A 201 7.71 8.09 -5.22
C PHE A 201 7.06 8.87 -6.36
N ILE A 202 6.19 9.80 -6.03
CA ILE A 202 5.33 10.52 -6.96
C ILE A 202 5.72 12.00 -6.94
N LYS A 203 6.14 12.54 -8.08
CA LYS A 203 6.40 13.97 -8.21
C LYS A 203 5.08 14.71 -8.45
N TYR A 204 4.59 15.35 -7.42
CA TYR A 204 3.37 16.15 -7.48
C TYR A 204 3.69 17.63 -7.24
N LYS A 205 3.51 18.47 -8.28
CA LYS A 205 3.97 19.85 -8.27
C LYS A 205 5.46 19.93 -7.89
N GLU A 206 5.81 20.78 -6.92
CA GLU A 206 7.19 20.94 -6.42
C GLU A 206 7.56 19.95 -5.29
N LYS A 207 6.69 18.99 -4.99
CA LYS A 207 6.87 18.03 -3.90
C LYS A 207 7.09 16.62 -4.43
N THR A 208 7.74 15.80 -3.61
CA THR A 208 7.72 14.33 -3.76
C THR A 208 6.81 13.74 -2.70
N VAL A 209 5.84 12.99 -3.13
CA VAL A 209 4.91 12.25 -2.28
C VAL A 209 5.32 10.79 -2.30
N VAL A 210 5.38 10.15 -1.15
CA VAL A 210 5.76 8.74 -1.01
C VAL A 210 4.60 7.97 -0.38
N TYR A 211 4.04 7.01 -1.11
CA TYR A 211 3.08 6.07 -0.56
C TYR A 211 3.86 4.94 0.10
N THR A 212 3.82 4.89 1.43
CA THR A 212 4.82 4.13 2.21
C THR A 212 4.58 2.63 2.25
N GLY A 213 3.39 2.17 1.83
CA GLY A 213 3.03 0.75 1.90
C GLY A 213 3.35 0.15 3.27
N ASP A 214 3.81 -1.08 3.27
CA ASP A 214 4.14 -1.80 4.49
C ASP A 214 5.59 -1.62 4.98
N LEU A 215 6.37 -0.79 4.30
CA LEU A 215 7.66 -0.36 4.86
C LEU A 215 7.46 0.55 6.09
N ILE A 216 6.47 1.44 6.02
CA ILE A 216 6.05 2.31 7.12
C ILE A 216 4.51 2.38 7.11
N PRO A 217 3.80 1.35 7.60
CA PRO A 217 2.36 1.23 7.43
C PRO A 217 1.55 2.31 8.15
N THR A 218 2.08 2.83 9.27
CA THR A 218 1.46 3.90 10.05
C THR A 218 2.50 4.90 10.54
N ILE A 219 2.05 6.07 10.98
CA ILE A 219 2.93 7.10 11.58
C ILE A 219 3.70 6.58 12.80
N ALA A 220 3.13 5.61 13.52
CA ALA A 220 3.78 5.00 14.68
C ALA A 220 5.01 4.17 14.30
N HIS A 221 5.13 3.76 13.02
CA HIS A 221 6.27 2.99 12.50
C HIS A 221 7.41 3.86 11.95
N ILE A 222 7.33 5.19 12.03
CA ILE A 222 8.46 6.07 11.65
C ILE A 222 9.72 5.79 12.48
N PRO A 223 9.70 5.58 13.81
CA PRO A 223 10.89 5.19 14.55
C PRO A 223 11.49 3.90 13.98
N LEU A 224 12.80 3.89 13.68
CA LEU A 224 13.45 2.79 12.94
C LEU A 224 13.21 1.41 13.55
N ILE A 225 13.28 1.29 14.89
CA ILE A 225 13.13 0.01 15.60
C ILE A 225 11.67 -0.44 15.78
N TRP A 226 10.70 0.37 15.35
CA TRP A 226 9.28 0.01 15.42
C TRP A 226 8.89 -0.70 14.11
N ASN A 227 9.09 -2.00 14.10
CA ASN A 227 8.83 -2.90 12.98
C ASN A 227 7.69 -3.86 13.31
N MET A 228 7.13 -4.46 12.27
CA MET A 228 6.10 -5.48 12.41
C MET A 228 6.71 -6.87 12.64
N SER A 229 5.96 -7.77 13.29
CA SER A 229 6.28 -9.21 13.28
C SER A 229 6.06 -9.85 11.92
N TYR A 230 5.32 -9.15 11.03
CA TYR A 230 5.12 -9.56 9.64
C TYR A 230 6.36 -9.40 8.77
N ASP A 231 7.31 -8.55 9.17
CA ASP A 231 8.54 -8.33 8.42
C ASP A 231 9.40 -9.60 8.38
N ILE A 232 9.66 -10.11 7.19
CA ILE A 232 10.43 -11.34 6.99
C ILE A 232 11.88 -11.13 7.45
N GLU A 233 12.46 -9.97 7.13
CA GLU A 233 13.82 -9.59 7.51
C GLU A 233 13.84 -8.23 8.23
N SER A 234 13.48 -8.22 9.52
CA SER A 234 13.33 -6.98 10.31
C SER A 234 14.55 -6.07 10.30
N LEU A 235 15.79 -6.60 10.26
CA LEU A 235 16.99 -5.76 10.17
C LEU A 235 17.06 -5.03 8.84
N LYS A 236 16.67 -5.69 7.76
CA LYS A 236 16.63 -5.10 6.43
C LYS A 236 15.53 -4.03 6.35
N THR A 237 14.35 -4.28 6.96
CA THR A 237 13.32 -3.25 7.10
C THR A 237 13.86 -2.00 7.79
N ILE A 238 14.68 -2.13 8.83
CA ILE A 238 15.32 -0.98 9.52
C ILE A 238 16.21 -0.18 8.56
N GLU A 239 17.09 -0.87 7.82
CA GLU A 239 17.98 -0.24 6.84
C GLU A 239 17.23 0.49 5.73
N GLU A 240 16.17 -0.14 5.20
CA GLU A 240 15.33 0.42 4.16
C GLU A 240 14.50 1.62 4.65
N LYS A 241 13.97 1.56 5.88
CA LYS A 241 13.32 2.70 6.54
C LYS A 241 14.29 3.86 6.72
N GLU A 242 15.53 3.59 7.18
CA GLU A 242 16.54 4.63 7.35
C GLU A 242 16.88 5.30 6.00
N ARG A 243 17.06 4.50 4.94
CA ARG A 243 17.27 5.01 3.57
C ARG A 243 16.14 5.92 3.12
N LEU A 244 14.87 5.46 3.24
CA LEU A 244 13.70 6.23 2.83
C LEU A 244 13.53 7.49 3.67
N LEU A 245 13.56 7.37 5.00
CA LEU A 245 13.30 8.48 5.91
C LEU A 245 14.40 9.56 5.80
N THR A 246 15.65 9.16 5.59
CA THR A 246 16.75 10.11 5.38
C THR A 246 16.57 10.88 4.07
N ALA A 247 16.24 10.19 2.99
CA ALA A 247 15.96 10.84 1.71
C ALA A 247 14.73 11.76 1.81
N ALA A 248 13.67 11.32 2.49
CA ALA A 248 12.45 12.09 2.68
C ALA A 248 12.66 13.35 3.54
N LEU A 249 13.47 13.25 4.59
CA LEU A 249 13.84 14.39 5.42
C LEU A 249 14.63 15.45 4.62
N ILE A 250 15.66 15.01 3.89
CA ILE A 250 16.52 15.90 3.09
C ILE A 250 15.73 16.54 1.95
N GLY A 251 14.90 15.75 1.26
CA GLY A 251 14.12 16.18 0.11
C GLY A 251 12.80 16.89 0.46
N GLY A 252 12.44 16.99 1.75
CA GLY A 252 11.16 17.56 2.18
C GLY A 252 9.96 16.81 1.63
N TYR A 253 10.05 15.46 1.57
CA TYR A 253 8.98 14.61 1.04
C TYR A 253 7.79 14.56 1.98
N ILE A 254 6.63 14.24 1.40
CA ILE A 254 5.40 13.99 2.13
C ILE A 254 5.17 12.48 2.13
N LEU A 255 5.01 11.89 3.31
CA LEU A 255 4.66 10.49 3.46
C LEU A 255 3.15 10.32 3.51
N ILE A 256 2.63 9.31 2.80
CA ILE A 256 1.22 8.86 2.85
C ILE A 256 1.20 7.46 3.45
N PHE A 257 0.40 7.27 4.50
CA PHE A 257 0.27 6.00 5.20
C PHE A 257 -0.93 5.21 4.69
N GLN A 258 -0.70 3.97 4.30
CA GLN A 258 -1.75 3.07 3.81
C GLN A 258 -2.66 2.60 4.94
N HIS A 259 -2.08 2.29 6.10
CA HIS A 259 -2.77 1.60 7.19
C HIS A 259 -3.05 2.46 8.42
N ASP A 260 -2.63 3.71 8.47
CA ASP A 260 -2.88 4.57 9.63
C ASP A 260 -4.35 4.97 9.72
N GLU A 261 -5.03 4.63 10.83
CA GLU A 261 -6.44 4.95 11.04
C GLU A 261 -6.71 6.46 11.11
N HIS A 262 -5.74 7.23 11.62
CA HIS A 262 -5.96 8.62 12.04
C HIS A 262 -5.21 9.65 11.20
N ILE A 263 -4.06 9.28 10.65
CA ILE A 263 -3.15 10.20 9.95
C ILE A 263 -2.93 9.72 8.52
N GLU A 264 -3.33 10.53 7.57
CA GLU A 264 -3.13 10.22 6.15
C GLU A 264 -1.73 10.62 5.68
N CYS A 265 -1.28 11.83 6.06
CA CYS A 265 -0.03 12.41 5.58
C CYS A 265 0.80 13.02 6.70
N CYS A 266 2.12 13.03 6.50
CA CYS A 266 3.01 13.83 7.34
C CYS A 266 4.24 14.33 6.58
N THR A 267 4.85 15.40 7.11
CA THR A 267 6.24 15.79 6.85
C THR A 267 7.15 15.27 7.96
N LEU A 268 8.45 15.39 7.78
CA LEU A 268 9.45 14.90 8.72
C LEU A 268 10.30 16.00 9.33
N GLU A 269 10.83 15.74 10.53
CA GLU A 269 11.86 16.54 11.17
C GLU A 269 12.90 15.66 11.87
N MET A 270 14.11 16.21 12.05
CA MET A 270 15.13 15.59 12.89
C MET A 270 14.95 16.05 14.35
N THR A 271 14.90 15.09 15.26
CA THR A 271 14.83 15.33 16.70
C THR A 271 16.02 14.69 17.43
N ALA A 272 16.19 14.97 18.72
CA ALA A 272 17.18 14.28 19.55
C ALA A 272 16.95 12.75 19.63
N LYS A 273 15.74 12.26 19.25
CA LYS A 273 15.39 10.83 19.21
C LYS A 273 15.37 10.27 17.78
N GLY A 274 16.00 10.94 16.81
CA GLY A 274 15.99 10.60 15.41
C GLY A 274 14.84 11.23 14.62
N ILE A 275 14.61 10.76 13.40
CA ILE A 275 13.57 11.28 12.50
C ILE A 275 12.18 10.99 13.08
N ARG A 276 11.32 12.01 13.05
CA ARG A 276 9.92 11.95 13.53
C ARG A 276 9.01 12.71 12.56
N ALA A 277 7.71 12.43 12.65
CA ALA A 277 6.69 13.24 11.99
C ALA A 277 6.70 14.66 12.57
N LYS A 278 6.68 15.65 11.69
CA LYS A 278 6.59 17.08 12.03
C LYS A 278 5.14 17.54 11.92
N GLU A 279 4.68 17.78 10.71
CA GLU A 279 3.31 18.19 10.41
C GLU A 279 2.48 16.96 10.04
N LYS A 280 1.24 16.89 10.51
CA LYS A 280 0.29 15.83 10.24
C LYS A 280 -0.95 16.47 9.67
N PHE A 281 -1.45 15.95 8.55
CA PHE A 281 -2.57 16.56 7.85
C PHE A 281 -3.34 15.53 7.00
N ASP A 282 -4.56 15.90 6.61
CA ASP A 282 -5.37 15.09 5.71
C ASP A 282 -4.85 15.24 4.26
N PHE A 283 -5.04 14.22 3.46
CA PHE A 283 -4.62 14.22 2.05
C PHE A 283 -5.21 15.38 1.23
N LYS A 284 -6.46 15.79 1.54
CA LYS A 284 -7.08 16.95 0.89
C LYS A 284 -6.27 18.24 1.05
N ASP A 285 -5.54 18.40 2.16
CA ASP A 285 -4.73 19.58 2.43
C ASP A 285 -3.45 19.59 1.56
N LEU A 286 -2.94 18.39 1.20
CA LEU A 286 -1.86 18.25 0.21
C LEU A 286 -2.25 18.85 -1.15
N LEU A 287 -3.50 18.69 -1.56
CA LEU A 287 -3.96 19.16 -2.87
C LEU A 287 -4.03 20.69 -2.96
N LEU A 288 -4.02 21.38 -1.81
CA LEU A 288 -4.05 22.84 -1.71
C LEU A 288 -2.65 23.47 -1.74
N ILE A 289 -1.60 22.70 -1.55
CA ILE A 289 -0.19 23.11 -1.63
C ILE A 289 0.27 23.07 -3.09
#